data_eeb52f873731558bde9755fc9ed626bf
#
_entry.id   eeb52f873731558bde9755fc9ed626bf
#
_cell.length_a   1.000
_cell.length_b   1.000
_cell.length_c   1.000
_cell.angle_alpha   90.00
_cell.angle_beta   90.00
_cell.angle_gamma   90.00
#
_symmetry.space_group_name_H-M   'P 1'
#
loop_
_entity.id
_entity.type
_entity.pdbx_description
1 polymer ?
#
loop_
_entity_poly.entity_id
_entity_poly.type
_entity_poly.pdbx_seq_one_letter_code
_entity_poly.pdbx_strand_id
1 'polypeptide(L)'
;MLTNQSIGYMDAPIPKGLDLKEEINRMRREKNAVILAHYYQTGDIQDFVGDSLALAQQAAKTTADIIVFCGVHFMGETAKVLCPDKKVLVPDLNAGCSLADSCPAVDFAEFVKQHPGH
;
A
#
# COMPACT_ATOMS: atom_id res chain seq x y z
N MET A 1 -3.12 -4.21 18.10
CA MET A 1 -4.55 -4.45 17.81
C MET A 1 -4.99 -3.48 16.73
N LEU A 2 -5.06 -3.92 15.51
CA LEU A 2 -5.71 -3.15 14.46
C LEU A 2 -7.20 -3.25 14.68
N THR A 3 -7.81 -2.21 15.19
CA THR A 3 -9.26 -2.13 15.34
C THR A 3 -9.90 -2.18 13.95
N ASN A 4 -10.89 -3.02 13.82
CA ASN A 4 -11.68 -3.31 12.63
C ASN A 4 -12.50 -2.09 12.16
N GLN A 5 -11.85 -0.97 11.87
CA GLN A 5 -12.47 0.28 11.40
C GLN A 5 -12.35 0.50 9.91
N SER A 6 -11.86 -0.50 9.18
CA SER A 6 -11.52 -0.35 7.77
C SER A 6 -12.67 -0.56 6.78
N ILE A 7 -13.86 -0.93 7.25
CA ILE A 7 -14.97 -1.24 6.35
C ILE A 7 -15.64 0.03 5.79
N GLY A 8 -15.36 1.19 6.37
CA GLY A 8 -16.14 2.38 6.10
C GLY A 8 -15.82 3.16 4.83
N TYR A 9 -14.67 2.96 4.20
CA TYR A 9 -14.26 3.82 3.09
C TYR A 9 -14.72 3.34 1.72
N MET A 10 -14.82 2.03 1.51
CA MET A 10 -15.18 1.46 0.22
C MET A 10 -16.65 1.66 -0.15
N ASP A 11 -17.51 1.75 0.86
CA ASP A 11 -18.95 1.92 0.70
C ASP A 11 -19.42 3.36 0.91
N ALA A 12 -18.51 4.31 1.14
CA ALA A 12 -18.86 5.71 1.30
C ALA A 12 -19.45 6.27 -0.01
N PRO A 13 -20.64 6.88 0.02
CA PRO A 13 -21.25 7.42 -1.18
C PRO A 13 -20.41 8.57 -1.72
N ILE A 14 -20.12 8.52 -3.03
CA ILE A 14 -19.43 9.59 -3.72
C ILE A 14 -20.42 10.76 -3.89
N PRO A 15 -20.07 11.98 -3.44
CA PRO A 15 -20.90 13.16 -3.64
C PRO A 15 -21.22 13.37 -5.13
N LYS A 16 -22.47 13.65 -5.43
CA LYS A 16 -22.89 13.93 -6.81
C LYS A 16 -22.14 15.14 -7.37
N GLY A 17 -21.58 14.98 -8.57
CA GLY A 17 -20.85 16.04 -9.25
C GLY A 17 -19.39 16.19 -8.84
N LEU A 18 -18.88 15.33 -7.96
CA LEU A 18 -17.45 15.30 -7.63
C LEU A 18 -16.67 14.59 -8.74
N ASP A 19 -15.69 15.28 -9.32
CA ASP A 19 -14.67 14.65 -10.16
C ASP A 19 -13.59 14.05 -9.24
N LEU A 20 -13.67 12.72 -9.05
CA LEU A 20 -12.74 12.00 -8.16
C LEU A 20 -11.29 12.16 -8.58
N LYS A 21 -11.01 12.17 -9.87
CA LYS A 21 -9.64 12.29 -10.39
C LYS A 21 -9.05 13.66 -10.08
N GLU A 22 -9.84 14.69 -10.28
CA GLU A 22 -9.43 16.08 -9.96
C GLU A 22 -9.21 16.24 -8.46
N GLU A 23 -10.13 15.74 -7.64
CA GLU A 23 -10.06 15.83 -6.19
C GLU A 23 -8.87 15.05 -5.60
N ILE A 24 -8.59 13.84 -6.10
CA ILE A 24 -7.42 13.05 -5.69
C ILE A 24 -6.13 13.82 -6.05
N ASN A 25 -6.05 14.38 -7.25
CA ASN A 25 -4.89 15.16 -7.68
C ASN A 25 -4.71 16.44 -6.85
N ARG A 26 -5.80 17.08 -6.46
CA ARG A 26 -5.76 18.23 -5.54
C ARG A 26 -5.18 17.86 -4.19
N MET A 27 -5.75 16.83 -3.55
CA MET A 27 -5.30 16.36 -2.24
C MET A 27 -3.86 15.86 -2.26
N ARG A 28 -3.45 15.17 -3.32
CA ARG A 28 -2.07 14.71 -3.50
C ARG A 28 -1.08 15.86 -3.43
N ARG A 29 -1.36 16.97 -4.13
CA ARG A 29 -0.51 18.17 -4.12
C ARG A 29 -0.51 18.86 -2.76
N GLU A 30 -1.70 19.06 -2.18
CA GLU A 30 -1.83 19.76 -0.89
C GLU A 30 -1.15 19.03 0.25
N LYS A 31 -1.17 17.71 0.22
CA LYS A 31 -0.63 16.86 1.30
C LYS A 31 0.79 16.35 1.04
N ASN A 32 1.43 16.80 -0.03
CA ASN A 32 2.73 16.31 -0.46
C ASN A 32 2.76 14.77 -0.49
N ALA A 33 1.83 14.18 -1.25
CA ALA A 33 1.67 12.75 -1.36
C ALA A 33 2.08 12.24 -2.74
N VAL A 34 2.63 11.02 -2.78
CA VAL A 34 2.90 10.25 -4.00
C VAL A 34 1.99 9.04 -4.06
N ILE A 35 1.48 8.72 -5.23
CA ILE A 35 0.65 7.53 -5.48
C ILE A 35 1.49 6.51 -6.26
N LEU A 36 1.76 5.40 -5.61
CA LEU A 36 2.44 4.25 -6.20
C LEU A 36 1.42 3.14 -6.43
N ALA A 37 1.33 2.63 -7.65
CA ALA A 37 0.35 1.61 -7.98
C ALA A 37 1.00 0.39 -8.62
N HIS A 38 0.57 -0.79 -8.17
CA HIS A 38 0.92 -2.03 -8.84
C HIS A 38 0.31 -2.04 -10.24
N TYR A 39 1.00 -2.60 -11.23
CA TYR A 39 0.58 -2.59 -12.64
C TYR A 39 -0.76 -3.31 -12.91
N TYR A 40 -1.30 -4.06 -11.95
CA TYR A 40 -2.66 -4.62 -12.03
C TYR A 40 -3.76 -3.60 -11.76
N GLN A 41 -3.43 -2.44 -11.23
CA GLN A 41 -4.39 -1.38 -10.94
C GLN A 41 -4.73 -0.58 -12.19
N THR A 42 -5.95 -0.07 -12.27
CA THR A 42 -6.37 0.83 -13.35
C THR A 42 -5.58 2.13 -13.28
N GLY A 43 -4.96 2.50 -14.42
CA GLY A 43 -3.93 3.52 -14.46
C GLY A 43 -4.39 4.93 -14.78
N ASP A 44 -5.05 5.67 -13.87
CA ASP A 44 -5.52 7.03 -14.14
C ASP A 44 -4.96 8.13 -13.23
N ILE A 45 -4.48 7.77 -12.05
CA ILE A 45 -4.12 8.76 -11.01
C ILE A 45 -2.74 8.58 -10.39
N GLN A 46 -2.06 7.50 -10.71
CA GLN A 46 -0.78 7.14 -10.11
C GLN A 46 0.39 7.95 -10.69
N ASP A 47 1.38 8.20 -9.83
CA ASP A 47 2.65 8.81 -10.22
C ASP A 47 3.60 7.77 -10.84
N PHE A 48 3.56 6.55 -10.28
CA PHE A 48 4.38 5.43 -10.73
C PHE A 48 3.58 4.14 -10.78
N VAL A 49 3.89 3.34 -11.80
CA VAL A 49 3.37 1.99 -11.98
C VAL A 49 4.54 1.02 -12.04
N GLY A 50 4.44 -0.10 -11.34
CA GLY A 50 5.50 -1.11 -11.36
C GLY A 50 5.11 -2.38 -10.62
N ASP A 51 6.06 -3.27 -10.52
CA ASP A 51 5.98 -4.42 -9.63
C ASP A 51 6.36 -4.03 -8.18
N SER A 52 6.26 -4.99 -7.28
CA SER A 52 6.52 -4.78 -5.85
C SER A 52 7.90 -4.21 -5.57
N LEU A 53 8.94 -4.70 -6.27
CA LEU A 53 10.32 -4.26 -6.06
C LEU A 53 10.54 -2.85 -6.59
N ALA A 54 10.08 -2.57 -7.83
CA ALA A 54 10.20 -1.26 -8.44
C ALA A 54 9.49 -0.18 -7.61
N LEU A 55 8.29 -0.49 -7.09
CA LEU A 55 7.54 0.43 -6.24
C LEU A 55 8.20 0.65 -4.88
N ALA A 56 8.79 -0.39 -4.28
CA ALA A 56 9.56 -0.26 -3.04
C ALA A 56 10.79 0.64 -3.22
N GLN A 57 11.52 0.48 -4.31
CA GLN A 57 12.65 1.34 -4.67
C GLN A 57 12.21 2.79 -4.92
N GLN A 58 11.05 2.99 -5.53
CA GLN A 58 10.49 4.31 -5.77
C GLN A 58 10.03 4.97 -4.47
N ALA A 59 9.42 4.21 -3.56
CA ALA A 59 9.07 4.67 -2.22
C ALA A 59 10.29 5.20 -1.46
N ALA A 60 11.42 4.51 -1.55
CA ALA A 60 12.66 4.92 -0.90
C ALA A 60 13.26 6.22 -1.47
N LYS A 61 13.00 6.52 -2.74
CA LYS A 61 13.55 7.69 -3.45
C LYS A 61 12.68 8.94 -3.35
N THR A 62 11.40 8.80 -3.08
CA THR A 62 10.47 9.94 -3.08
C THR A 62 10.73 10.91 -1.94
N THR A 63 10.57 12.20 -2.19
CA THR A 63 10.60 13.26 -1.19
C THR A 63 9.23 13.55 -0.58
N ALA A 64 8.18 12.88 -1.03
CA ALA A 64 6.83 13.03 -0.48
C ALA A 64 6.76 12.59 0.99
N ASP A 65 5.91 13.23 1.77
CA ASP A 65 5.67 12.90 3.18
C ASP A 65 4.71 11.72 3.33
N ILE A 66 3.82 11.57 2.35
CA ILE A 66 2.79 10.54 2.33
C ILE A 66 2.96 9.68 1.08
N ILE A 67 2.97 8.35 1.28
CA ILE A 67 2.94 7.36 0.21
C ILE A 67 1.57 6.70 0.23
N VAL A 68 0.81 6.84 -0.86
CA VAL A 68 -0.42 6.07 -1.09
C VAL A 68 -0.05 4.86 -1.94
N PHE A 69 -0.10 3.69 -1.35
CA PHE A 69 0.30 2.46 -2.02
C PHE A 69 -0.94 1.68 -2.49
N CYS A 70 -1.22 1.76 -3.79
CA CYS A 70 -2.33 1.07 -4.43
C CYS A 70 -1.88 -0.33 -4.87
N GLY A 71 -2.09 -1.30 -4.00
CA GLY A 71 -1.71 -2.70 -4.18
C GLY A 71 -2.16 -3.53 -2.99
N VAL A 72 -1.59 -4.70 -2.83
CA VAL A 72 -1.91 -5.57 -1.71
C VAL A 72 -1.21 -5.10 -0.43
N HIS A 73 -1.76 -5.49 0.71
CA HIS A 73 -1.36 -5.00 2.04
C HIS A 73 0.14 -5.15 2.32
N PHE A 74 0.76 -6.30 2.03
CA PHE A 74 2.17 -6.52 2.32
C PHE A 74 3.12 -5.58 1.55
N MET A 75 2.70 -5.06 0.39
CA MET A 75 3.48 -4.08 -0.37
C MET A 75 3.54 -2.74 0.36
N GLY A 76 2.43 -2.33 0.99
CA GLY A 76 2.38 -1.16 1.86
C GLY A 76 3.26 -1.32 3.10
N GLU A 77 3.28 -2.51 3.68
CA GLU A 77 4.17 -2.85 4.81
C GLU A 77 5.65 -2.75 4.41
N THR A 78 6.01 -3.28 3.24
CA THR A 78 7.37 -3.16 2.70
C THR A 78 7.76 -1.70 2.51
N ALA A 79 6.88 -0.88 1.95
CA ALA A 79 7.12 0.56 1.81
C ALA A 79 7.32 1.24 3.18
N LYS A 80 6.56 0.84 4.19
CA LYS A 80 6.69 1.38 5.56
C LYS A 80 8.00 0.98 6.22
N VAL A 81 8.47 -0.24 6.02
CA VAL A 81 9.78 -0.71 6.52
C VAL A 81 10.93 0.09 5.90
N LEU A 82 10.85 0.37 4.60
CA LEU A 82 11.88 1.14 3.89
C LEU A 82 11.81 2.65 4.18
N CYS A 83 10.65 3.15 4.54
CA CYS A 83 10.39 4.57 4.78
C CYS A 83 9.71 4.77 6.14
N PRO A 84 10.41 4.48 7.27
CA PRO A 84 9.79 4.48 8.60
C PRO A 84 9.24 5.86 9.01
N ASP A 85 9.84 6.93 8.51
CA ASP A 85 9.45 8.31 8.85
C ASP A 85 8.25 8.81 8.01
N LYS A 86 7.90 8.13 6.93
CA LYS A 86 6.80 8.52 6.06
C LYS A 86 5.47 7.89 6.49
N LYS A 87 4.38 8.57 6.21
CA LYS A 87 3.04 7.99 6.34
C LYS A 87 2.77 7.13 5.10
N VAL A 88 2.51 5.85 5.30
CA VAL A 88 2.11 4.92 4.23
C VAL A 88 0.63 4.58 4.41
N LEU A 89 -0.14 4.79 3.35
CA LEU A 89 -1.58 4.54 3.29
C LEU A 89 -1.84 3.47 2.22
N VAL A 90 -2.68 2.52 2.56
CA VAL A 90 -3.20 1.49 1.63
C VAL A 90 -4.71 1.69 1.53
N PRO A 91 -5.26 1.94 0.34
CA PRO A 91 -6.69 2.23 0.18
C PRO A 91 -7.62 1.12 0.65
N ASP A 92 -7.19 -0.14 0.48
CA ASP A 92 -7.93 -1.30 0.94
C ASP A 92 -7.01 -2.22 1.76
N LEU A 93 -7.21 -2.25 3.06
CA LEU A 93 -6.44 -3.12 3.97
C LEU A 93 -6.80 -4.60 3.82
N ASN A 94 -7.92 -4.93 3.18
CA ASN A 94 -8.31 -6.30 2.90
C ASN A 94 -7.75 -6.83 1.58
N ALA A 95 -7.10 -5.98 0.79
CA ALA A 95 -6.41 -6.41 -0.43
C ALA A 95 -5.24 -7.32 -0.07
N GLY A 96 -5.48 -8.62 -0.11
CA GLY A 96 -4.53 -9.67 0.27
C GLY A 96 -3.89 -10.36 -0.93
N CYS A 97 -2.99 -11.28 -0.63
CA CYS A 97 -2.34 -12.13 -1.61
C CYS A 97 -2.32 -13.56 -1.07
N SER A 98 -2.98 -14.48 -1.76
CA SER A 98 -3.06 -15.89 -1.33
C SER A 98 -1.68 -16.54 -1.21
N LEU A 99 -0.72 -16.12 -2.01
CA LEU A 99 0.65 -16.61 -1.93
C LEU A 99 1.34 -16.14 -0.64
N ALA A 100 1.18 -14.88 -0.27
CA ALA A 100 1.72 -14.35 0.99
C ALA A 100 1.01 -14.99 2.21
N ASP A 101 -0.30 -15.17 2.13
CA ASP A 101 -1.12 -15.77 3.19
C ASP A 101 -0.83 -17.27 3.39
N SER A 102 -0.24 -17.94 2.39
CA SER A 102 0.12 -19.36 2.48
C SER A 102 1.33 -19.64 3.38
N CYS A 103 2.03 -18.61 3.82
CA CYS A 103 3.20 -18.74 4.69
C CYS A 103 3.06 -17.81 5.92
N PRO A 104 2.22 -18.17 6.90
CA PRO A 104 2.08 -17.39 8.13
C PRO A 104 3.41 -17.26 8.87
N ALA A 105 3.67 -16.08 9.43
CA ALA A 105 4.94 -15.78 10.10
C ALA A 105 5.25 -16.73 11.26
N VAL A 106 4.22 -17.21 11.98
CA VAL A 106 4.37 -18.16 13.08
C VAL A 106 4.86 -19.52 12.58
N ASP A 107 4.25 -20.01 11.50
CA ASP A 107 4.60 -21.31 10.90
C ASP A 107 6.01 -21.26 10.29
N PHE A 108 6.34 -20.14 9.65
CA PHE A 108 7.68 -19.94 9.13
C PHE A 108 8.74 -19.87 10.24
N ALA A 109 8.46 -19.17 11.33
CA ALA A 109 9.37 -19.10 12.47
C ALA A 109 9.63 -20.47 13.09
N GLU A 110 8.59 -21.33 13.20
CA GLU A 110 8.74 -22.69 13.69
C GLU A 110 9.55 -23.57 12.73
N PHE A 111 9.30 -23.44 11.42
CA PHE A 111 10.08 -24.11 10.39
C PHE A 111 11.57 -23.77 10.49
N VAL A 112 11.91 -22.49 10.65
CA VAL A 112 13.31 -22.02 10.78
C VAL A 112 13.99 -22.62 12.02
N LYS A 113 13.28 -22.72 13.15
CA LYS A 113 13.81 -23.36 14.36
C LYS A 113 14.15 -24.84 14.17
N GLN A 114 13.36 -25.54 13.36
CA GLN A 114 13.57 -26.96 13.06
C GLN A 114 14.70 -27.20 12.05
N HIS A 115 15.16 -26.16 11.37
CA HIS A 115 16.21 -26.24 10.35
C HIS A 115 17.37 -25.27 10.66
N PRO A 116 18.10 -25.49 11.77
CA PRO A 116 19.20 -24.62 12.14
C PRO A 116 20.34 -24.71 11.11
N GLY A 117 20.87 -23.56 10.71
CA GLY A 117 22.01 -23.47 9.76
C GLY A 117 21.62 -23.28 8.29
N HIS A 118 20.35 -22.98 8.03
CA HIS A 118 19.86 -22.62 6.69
C HIS A 118 19.46 -21.16 6.63
#